data_5169040993a9619afc2c35462b1d1281
#
_entry.id   5169040993a9619afc2c35462b1d1281
#
_cell.length_a   1.000
_cell.length_b   1.000
_cell.length_c   1.000
_cell.angle_alpha   90.00
_cell.angle_beta   90.00
_cell.angle_gamma   90.00
#
_symmetry.space_group_name_H-M   'P 1'
#
loop_
_entity.id
_entity.type
_entity.pdbx_description
1 polymer ?
#
loop_
_entity_poly.entity_id
_entity_poly.type
_entity_poly.pdbx_seq_one_letter_code
_entity_poly.pdbx_strand_id
1 'polypeptide(L)'
;MRRIIYILSSVILFTACGGNSKQKEAEDLLKQAGALFEQKKYDEARACIDSLRSAYPNAIDARKKALTLYQEIELKHAQEELALTDSLLQQVQHEYDNLQAKVEKDKAELRATPEELTLLTKTRIKRDSLRTQCETLGAKIRYIRKKQEE
;
A
#
# COMPACT_ATOMS: atom_id res chain seq x y z
N MET A 1 -18.16 -29.40 61.35
CA MET A 1 -17.59 -30.17 60.25
C MET A 1 -17.01 -29.20 59.22
N ARG A 2 -15.70 -28.92 59.33
CA ARG A 2 -14.98 -27.96 58.51
C ARG A 2 -14.33 -28.72 57.36
N ARG A 3 -14.78 -28.49 56.12
CA ARG A 3 -14.10 -29.01 54.91
C ARG A 3 -13.10 -27.95 54.45
N ILE A 4 -11.86 -28.24 54.67
CA ILE A 4 -10.70 -27.45 54.15
C ILE A 4 -10.48 -27.86 52.70
N ILE A 5 -10.80 -26.97 51.78
CA ILE A 5 -10.51 -27.15 50.36
C ILE A 5 -9.09 -26.64 50.11
N TYR A 6 -8.15 -27.54 49.88
CA TYR A 6 -6.81 -27.21 49.40
C TYR A 6 -6.89 -26.85 47.93
N ILE A 7 -6.79 -25.58 47.62
CA ILE A 7 -6.57 -25.10 46.26
C ILE A 7 -5.08 -25.35 45.97
N LEU A 8 -4.81 -26.41 45.23
CA LEU A 8 -3.49 -26.69 44.69
C LEU A 8 -3.20 -25.71 43.59
N SER A 9 -2.47 -24.65 43.91
CA SER A 9 -1.94 -23.67 42.96
C SER A 9 -0.89 -24.38 42.10
N SER A 10 -1.31 -24.87 40.93
CA SER A 10 -0.42 -25.40 39.92
C SER A 10 0.28 -24.21 39.23
N VAL A 11 1.45 -23.85 39.72
CA VAL A 11 2.39 -22.96 39.06
C VAL A 11 2.91 -23.69 37.82
N ILE A 12 2.29 -23.44 36.68
CA ILE A 12 2.83 -23.90 35.38
C ILE A 12 4.08 -23.06 35.11
N LEU A 13 5.22 -23.66 35.41
CA LEU A 13 6.52 -23.19 34.96
C LEU A 13 6.55 -23.36 33.43
N PHE A 14 6.24 -22.32 32.70
CA PHE A 14 6.54 -22.25 31.26
C PHE A 14 8.05 -22.26 31.10
N THR A 15 8.59 -23.47 31.01
CA THR A 15 9.99 -23.70 30.66
C THR A 15 10.26 -23.12 29.29
N ALA A 16 11.25 -22.26 29.24
CA ALA A 16 11.80 -21.55 28.08
C ALA A 16 12.41 -22.53 27.06
N CYS A 17 11.57 -23.30 26.35
CA CYS A 17 11.95 -24.10 25.19
C CYS A 17 11.37 -23.48 23.87
N GLY A 18 11.14 -22.17 23.82
CA GLY A 18 10.37 -21.50 22.79
C GLY A 18 11.16 -20.73 21.72
N GLY A 19 12.48 -20.69 21.76
CA GLY A 19 13.24 -19.90 20.79
C GLY A 19 13.12 -20.40 19.36
N ASN A 20 13.24 -21.70 19.17
CA ASN A 20 13.24 -22.33 17.84
C ASN A 20 11.80 -22.44 17.25
N SER A 21 10.79 -22.61 18.08
CA SER A 21 9.38 -22.62 17.66
C SER A 21 8.92 -21.24 17.17
N LYS A 22 9.21 -20.19 17.94
CA LYS A 22 8.84 -18.82 17.59
C LYS A 22 9.53 -18.31 16.32
N GLN A 23 10.79 -18.71 16.12
CA GLN A 23 11.50 -18.39 14.89
C GLN A 23 10.84 -19.06 13.68
N LYS A 24 10.44 -20.33 13.80
CA LYS A 24 9.76 -21.07 12.74
C LYS A 24 8.38 -20.47 12.42
N GLU A 25 7.61 -20.10 13.43
CA GLU A 25 6.31 -19.44 13.25
C GLU A 25 6.45 -18.08 12.55
N ALA A 26 7.49 -17.31 12.87
CA ALA A 26 7.81 -16.07 12.17
C ALA A 26 8.20 -16.31 10.69
N GLU A 27 8.96 -17.36 10.41
CA GLU A 27 9.31 -17.75 9.05
C GLU A 27 8.10 -18.24 8.24
N ASP A 28 7.15 -18.91 8.87
CA ASP A 28 5.91 -19.36 8.22
C ASP A 28 5.02 -18.15 7.84
N LEU A 29 4.91 -17.13 8.71
CA LEU A 29 4.24 -15.87 8.36
C LEU A 29 4.96 -15.14 7.22
N LEU A 30 6.29 -15.13 7.21
CA LEU A 30 7.06 -14.54 6.13
C LEU A 30 6.80 -15.23 4.78
N LYS A 31 6.76 -16.57 4.77
CA LYS A 31 6.41 -17.37 3.58
C LYS A 31 4.99 -17.07 3.10
N GLN A 32 4.03 -16.97 4.04
CA GLN A 32 2.65 -16.60 3.72
C GLN A 32 2.58 -15.20 3.09
N ALA A 33 3.29 -14.22 3.65
CA ALA A 33 3.37 -12.87 3.08
C ALA A 33 3.95 -12.90 1.65
N GLY A 34 5.01 -13.67 1.41
CA GLY A 34 5.58 -13.86 0.08
C GLY A 34 4.60 -14.47 -0.92
N ALA A 35 3.87 -15.52 -0.50
CA ALA A 35 2.87 -16.14 -1.37
C ALA A 35 1.70 -15.19 -1.71
N LEU A 36 1.29 -14.34 -0.78
CA LEU A 36 0.27 -13.31 -1.01
C LEU A 36 0.79 -12.21 -1.96
N PHE A 37 2.05 -11.82 -1.82
CA PHE A 37 2.72 -10.88 -2.72
C PHE A 37 2.72 -11.37 -4.17
N GLU A 38 3.10 -12.64 -4.41
CA GLU A 38 3.04 -13.27 -5.74
C GLU A 38 1.62 -13.29 -6.34
N GLN A 39 0.59 -13.36 -5.48
CA GLN A 39 -0.82 -13.27 -5.88
C GLN A 39 -1.31 -11.82 -6.05
N LYS A 40 -0.44 -10.81 -5.89
CA LYS A 40 -0.76 -9.37 -5.91
C LYS A 40 -1.75 -8.92 -4.82
N LYS A 41 -1.86 -9.70 -3.76
CA LYS A 41 -2.68 -9.39 -2.58
C LYS A 41 -1.86 -8.55 -1.60
N TYR A 42 -1.54 -7.33 -2.02
CA TYR A 42 -0.59 -6.46 -1.31
C TYR A 42 -1.02 -6.11 0.12
N ASP A 43 -2.30 -5.86 0.35
CA ASP A 43 -2.83 -5.52 1.70
C ASP A 43 -2.74 -6.70 2.65
N GLU A 44 -3.10 -7.90 2.17
CA GLU A 44 -3.01 -9.14 2.96
C GLU A 44 -1.54 -9.49 3.26
N ALA A 45 -0.64 -9.30 2.29
CA ALA A 45 0.80 -9.52 2.48
C ALA A 45 1.38 -8.57 3.53
N ARG A 46 1.00 -7.29 3.51
CA ARG A 46 1.37 -6.30 4.55
C ARG A 46 0.86 -6.70 5.93
N ALA A 47 -0.40 -7.12 6.03
CA ALA A 47 -0.98 -7.56 7.30
C ALA A 47 -0.23 -8.76 7.91
N CYS A 48 0.23 -9.72 7.08
CA CYS A 48 1.09 -10.82 7.54
C CYS A 48 2.44 -10.33 8.08
N ILE A 49 3.06 -9.36 7.41
CA ILE A 49 4.32 -8.75 7.86
C ILE A 49 4.14 -8.00 9.19
N ASP A 50 3.06 -7.25 9.34
CA ASP A 50 2.77 -6.52 10.57
C ASP A 50 2.47 -7.49 11.73
N SER A 51 1.79 -8.59 11.46
CA SER A 51 1.58 -9.68 12.43
C SER A 51 2.90 -10.32 12.86
N LEU A 52 3.81 -10.60 11.92
CA LEU A 52 5.15 -11.10 12.21
C LEU A 52 5.92 -10.14 13.11
N ARG A 53 5.94 -8.86 12.78
CA ARG A 53 6.68 -7.82 13.52
C ARG A 53 6.16 -7.64 14.94
N SER A 54 4.85 -7.77 15.13
CA SER A 54 4.17 -7.58 16.42
C SER A 54 4.29 -8.82 17.31
N ALA A 55 4.06 -10.03 16.77
CA ALA A 55 4.05 -11.27 17.53
C ALA A 55 5.47 -11.79 17.83
N TYR A 56 6.45 -11.51 16.96
CA TYR A 56 7.80 -12.09 17.04
C TYR A 56 8.90 -10.99 17.07
N PRO A 57 8.93 -10.11 18.08
CA PRO A 57 9.89 -9.01 18.15
C PRO A 57 11.36 -9.47 18.19
N ASN A 58 11.61 -10.68 18.68
CA ASN A 58 12.96 -11.26 18.82
C ASN A 58 13.40 -12.13 17.63
N ALA A 59 12.54 -12.34 16.62
CA ALA A 59 12.89 -13.08 15.40
C ALA A 59 13.61 -12.16 14.39
N ILE A 60 14.85 -11.77 14.73
CA ILE A 60 15.59 -10.72 14.04
C ILE A 60 15.77 -11.00 12.54
N ASP A 61 16.14 -12.23 12.18
CA ASP A 61 16.38 -12.61 10.78
C ASP A 61 15.09 -12.62 9.96
N ALA A 62 13.99 -13.16 10.52
CA ALA A 62 12.70 -13.13 9.88
C ALA A 62 12.19 -11.67 9.70
N ARG A 63 12.42 -10.80 10.69
CA ARG A 63 12.06 -9.38 10.63
C ARG A 63 12.87 -8.60 9.58
N LYS A 64 14.17 -8.89 9.43
CA LYS A 64 14.98 -8.29 8.37
C LYS A 64 14.45 -8.65 6.99
N LYS A 65 14.22 -9.95 6.75
CA LYS A 65 13.62 -10.43 5.50
C LYS A 65 12.22 -9.85 5.26
N ALA A 66 11.41 -9.73 6.32
CA ALA A 66 10.09 -9.11 6.24
C ALA A 66 10.16 -7.63 5.88
N LEU A 67 11.19 -6.90 6.33
CA LEU A 67 11.40 -5.50 5.92
C LEU A 67 11.71 -5.40 4.42
N THR A 68 12.59 -6.25 3.92
CA THR A 68 12.90 -6.29 2.48
C THR A 68 11.65 -6.60 1.66
N LEU A 69 10.91 -7.65 2.04
CA LEU A 69 9.65 -8.01 1.37
C LEU A 69 8.62 -6.87 1.43
N TYR A 70 8.51 -6.19 2.57
CA TYR A 70 7.61 -5.02 2.71
C TYR A 70 7.97 -3.92 1.71
N GLN A 71 9.26 -3.62 1.56
CA GLN A 71 9.73 -2.62 0.59
C GLN A 71 9.44 -3.05 -0.85
N GLU A 72 9.59 -4.34 -1.18
CA GLU A 72 9.24 -4.88 -2.50
C GLU A 72 7.74 -4.78 -2.78
N ILE A 73 6.88 -5.11 -1.80
CA ILE A 73 5.42 -4.96 -1.89
C ILE A 73 5.06 -3.50 -2.16
N GLU A 74 5.60 -2.58 -1.36
CA GLU A 74 5.31 -1.15 -1.50
C GLU A 74 5.80 -0.59 -2.85
N LEU A 75 6.96 -1.04 -3.31
CA LEU A 75 7.50 -0.64 -4.60
C LEU A 75 6.62 -1.13 -5.76
N LYS A 76 6.27 -2.41 -5.74
CA LYS A 76 5.47 -3.04 -6.81
C LYS A 76 4.06 -2.45 -6.87
N HIS A 77 3.42 -2.30 -5.71
CA HIS A 77 2.10 -1.69 -5.62
C HIS A 77 2.11 -0.23 -6.14
N ALA A 78 3.08 0.58 -5.71
CA ALA A 78 3.20 1.97 -6.19
C ALA A 78 3.48 2.06 -7.71
N GLN A 79 4.24 1.12 -8.27
CA GLN A 79 4.49 1.06 -9.71
C GLN A 79 3.22 0.72 -10.51
N GLU A 80 2.44 -0.25 -10.04
CA GLU A 80 1.17 -0.64 -10.69
C GLU A 80 0.14 0.50 -10.59
N GLU A 81 0.03 1.13 -9.42
CA GLU A 81 -0.84 2.28 -9.21
C GLU A 81 -0.43 3.48 -10.10
N LEU A 82 0.87 3.74 -10.23
CA LEU A 82 1.38 4.80 -11.12
C LEU A 82 1.02 4.53 -12.57
N ALA A 83 1.16 3.29 -13.05
CA ALA A 83 0.83 2.94 -14.43
C ALA A 83 -0.66 3.14 -14.74
N LEU A 84 -1.54 2.76 -13.80
CA LEU A 84 -2.98 2.97 -13.94
C LEU A 84 -3.34 4.45 -13.90
N THR A 85 -2.77 5.21 -12.97
CA THR A 85 -3.03 6.65 -12.82
C THR A 85 -2.52 7.44 -14.02
N ASP A 86 -1.35 7.08 -14.56
CA ASP A 86 -0.77 7.70 -15.76
C ASP A 86 -1.65 7.46 -16.99
N SER A 87 -2.12 6.22 -17.17
CA SER A 87 -3.07 5.90 -18.26
C SER A 87 -4.35 6.74 -18.17
N LEU A 88 -4.90 6.89 -16.96
CA LEU A 88 -6.08 7.72 -16.74
C LEU A 88 -5.78 9.21 -16.96
N LEU A 89 -4.61 9.68 -16.55
CA LEU A 89 -4.15 11.06 -16.79
C LEU A 89 -4.08 11.35 -18.29
N GLN A 90 -3.53 10.45 -19.09
CA GLN A 90 -3.46 10.61 -20.55
C GLN A 90 -4.86 10.72 -21.18
N GLN A 91 -5.80 9.87 -20.73
CA GLN A 91 -7.19 9.94 -21.20
C GLN A 91 -7.85 11.29 -20.86
N VAL A 92 -7.73 11.72 -19.61
CA VAL A 92 -8.32 13.00 -19.14
C VAL A 92 -7.61 14.21 -19.75
N GLN A 93 -6.31 14.13 -20.02
CA GLN A 93 -5.59 15.17 -20.75
C GLN A 93 -6.15 15.34 -22.16
N HIS A 94 -6.32 14.25 -22.90
CA HIS A 94 -6.91 14.30 -24.24
C HIS A 94 -8.35 14.84 -24.24
N GLU A 95 -9.17 14.43 -23.26
CA GLU A 95 -10.51 14.96 -23.06
C GLU A 95 -10.49 16.48 -22.81
N TYR A 96 -9.59 16.91 -21.93
CA TYR A 96 -9.41 18.33 -21.61
C TYR A 96 -9.01 19.14 -22.85
N ASP A 97 -8.02 18.68 -23.63
CA ASP A 97 -7.51 19.38 -24.80
C ASP A 97 -8.61 19.56 -25.88
N ASN A 98 -9.38 18.51 -26.12
CA ASN A 98 -10.51 18.55 -27.07
C ASN A 98 -11.61 19.53 -26.59
N LEU A 99 -11.95 19.47 -25.31
CA LEU A 99 -12.96 20.34 -24.72
C LEU A 99 -12.51 21.79 -24.71
N GLN A 100 -11.23 22.04 -24.40
CA GLN A 100 -10.64 23.37 -24.44
C GLN A 100 -10.70 23.97 -25.84
N ALA A 101 -10.27 23.22 -26.86
CA ALA A 101 -10.31 23.67 -28.24
C ALA A 101 -11.74 24.01 -28.70
N LYS A 102 -12.72 23.17 -28.33
CA LYS A 102 -14.15 23.41 -28.61
C LYS A 102 -14.63 24.71 -27.94
N VAL A 103 -14.37 24.86 -26.63
CA VAL A 103 -14.82 26.00 -25.84
C VAL A 103 -14.17 27.30 -26.36
N GLU A 104 -12.90 27.30 -26.75
CA GLU A 104 -12.23 28.43 -27.34
C GLU A 104 -12.88 28.87 -28.67
N LYS A 105 -13.21 27.88 -29.54
CA LYS A 105 -13.94 28.18 -30.79
C LYS A 105 -15.32 28.73 -30.50
N ASP A 106 -16.08 28.11 -29.60
CA ASP A 106 -17.45 28.57 -29.29
C ASP A 106 -17.47 29.92 -28.58
N LYS A 107 -16.45 30.29 -27.83
CA LYS A 107 -16.24 31.63 -27.29
C LYS A 107 -16.01 32.67 -28.40
N ALA A 108 -15.15 32.36 -29.37
CA ALA A 108 -14.86 33.25 -30.49
C ALA A 108 -16.13 33.54 -31.34
N GLU A 109 -17.04 32.55 -31.39
CA GLU A 109 -18.31 32.66 -32.09
C GLU A 109 -19.47 33.14 -31.18
N LEU A 110 -19.20 33.53 -29.94
CA LEU A 110 -20.18 33.97 -28.91
C LEU A 110 -21.25 32.91 -28.61
N ARG A 111 -20.91 31.63 -28.72
CA ARG A 111 -21.82 30.49 -28.51
C ARG A 111 -21.48 29.62 -27.31
N ALA A 112 -20.37 29.90 -26.63
CA ALA A 112 -19.95 29.12 -25.46
C ALA A 112 -21.01 29.14 -24.35
N THR A 113 -21.36 27.98 -23.81
CA THR A 113 -22.38 27.88 -22.76
C THR A 113 -21.74 27.79 -21.35
N PRO A 114 -22.47 28.17 -20.29
CA PRO A 114 -22.02 28.04 -18.91
C PRO A 114 -21.71 26.57 -18.55
N GLU A 115 -22.45 25.62 -19.11
CA GLU A 115 -22.28 24.17 -18.89
C GLU A 115 -20.94 23.70 -19.45
N GLU A 116 -20.55 24.14 -20.65
CA GLU A 116 -19.27 23.83 -21.28
C GLU A 116 -18.09 24.40 -20.47
N LEU A 117 -18.21 25.63 -19.98
CA LEU A 117 -17.21 26.25 -19.13
C LEU A 117 -17.05 25.50 -17.79
N THR A 118 -18.17 25.08 -17.23
CA THR A 118 -18.20 24.27 -16.01
C THR A 118 -17.54 22.90 -16.23
N LEU A 119 -17.87 22.24 -17.36
CA LEU A 119 -17.28 20.94 -17.71
C LEU A 119 -15.76 21.06 -17.92
N LEU A 120 -15.31 22.07 -18.67
CA LEU A 120 -13.90 22.36 -18.88
C LEU A 120 -13.15 22.54 -17.54
N THR A 121 -13.75 23.29 -16.62
CA THR A 121 -13.18 23.50 -15.28
C THR A 121 -13.08 22.19 -14.48
N LYS A 122 -14.14 21.37 -14.48
CA LYS A 122 -14.14 20.07 -13.79
C LYS A 122 -13.11 19.10 -14.37
N THR A 123 -13.00 19.03 -15.70
CA THR A 123 -12.02 18.18 -16.39
C THR A 123 -10.60 18.64 -16.08
N ARG A 124 -10.34 19.95 -16.02
CA ARG A 124 -9.05 20.51 -15.61
C ARG A 124 -8.69 20.09 -14.19
N ILE A 125 -9.62 20.23 -13.23
CA ILE A 125 -9.39 19.85 -11.83
C ILE A 125 -9.06 18.35 -11.72
N LYS A 126 -9.79 17.50 -12.45
CA LYS A 126 -9.56 16.06 -12.49
C LYS A 126 -8.17 15.75 -13.05
N ARG A 127 -7.77 16.35 -14.16
CA ARG A 127 -6.45 16.23 -14.77
C ARG A 127 -5.34 16.63 -13.80
N ASP A 128 -5.46 17.78 -13.15
CA ASP A 128 -4.45 18.32 -12.24
C ASP A 128 -4.32 17.44 -10.98
N SER A 129 -5.44 16.91 -10.48
CA SER A 129 -5.44 15.91 -9.38
C SER A 129 -4.69 14.63 -9.75
N LEU A 130 -4.94 14.07 -10.95
CA LEU A 130 -4.24 12.88 -11.42
C LEU A 130 -2.74 13.13 -11.62
N ARG A 131 -2.37 14.30 -12.12
CA ARG A 131 -0.96 14.70 -12.25
C ARG A 131 -0.25 14.71 -10.89
N THR A 132 -0.87 15.32 -9.89
CA THR A 132 -0.34 15.33 -8.52
C THR A 132 -0.20 13.92 -7.94
N GLN A 133 -1.16 13.03 -8.23
CA GLN A 133 -1.07 11.62 -7.81
C GLN A 133 0.12 10.92 -8.47
N CYS A 134 0.33 11.08 -9.77
CA CYS A 134 1.49 10.53 -10.48
C CYS A 134 2.81 11.04 -9.89
N GLU A 135 2.91 12.34 -9.61
CA GLU A 135 4.10 12.94 -8.99
C GLU A 135 4.38 12.36 -7.60
N THR A 136 3.33 12.20 -6.79
CA THR A 136 3.40 11.61 -5.44
C THR A 136 3.87 10.16 -5.49
N LEU A 137 3.27 9.34 -6.38
CA LEU A 137 3.66 7.95 -6.57
C LEU A 137 5.10 7.82 -7.09
N GLY A 138 5.50 8.69 -8.03
CA GLY A 138 6.87 8.76 -8.50
C GLY A 138 7.87 9.12 -7.39
N ALA A 139 7.52 10.04 -6.50
CA ALA A 139 8.33 10.37 -5.33
C ALA A 139 8.42 9.20 -4.34
N LYS A 140 7.31 8.51 -4.07
CA LYS A 140 7.27 7.28 -3.24
C LYS A 140 8.19 6.20 -3.80
N ILE A 141 8.12 5.92 -5.10
CA ILE A 141 8.99 4.93 -5.77
C ILE A 141 10.46 5.29 -5.60
N ARG A 142 10.85 6.55 -5.84
CA ARG A 142 12.25 7.00 -5.66
C ARG A 142 12.72 6.85 -4.21
N TYR A 143 11.86 7.18 -3.25
CA TYR A 143 12.18 7.04 -1.83
C TYR A 143 12.41 5.58 -1.44
N ILE A 144 11.53 4.65 -1.88
CA ILE A 144 11.67 3.22 -1.57
C ILE A 144 12.97 2.67 -2.16
N ARG A 145 13.27 2.97 -3.43
CA ARG A 145 14.52 2.53 -4.08
C ARG A 145 15.76 3.00 -3.31
N LYS A 146 15.77 4.27 -2.90
CA LYS A 146 16.86 4.81 -2.08
C LYS A 146 17.00 4.04 -0.76
N LYS A 147 15.90 3.64 -0.12
CA LYS A 147 15.92 2.85 1.12
C LYS A 147 16.35 1.40 0.91
N GLN A 148 16.23 0.85 -0.28
CA GLN A 148 16.73 -0.49 -0.61
C GLN A 148 18.25 -0.51 -0.86
N GLU A 149 18.85 0.64 -1.15
CA GLU A 149 20.29 0.80 -1.37
C GLU A 149 21.10 1.06 -0.08
N GLU A 150 20.43 1.43 1.03
CA GLU A 150 21.00 1.67 2.36
C GLU A 150 21.13 0.37 3.17
#